data_dba8f04be038b49ad01bcd1e2acb8ff5
#
_entry.id   dba8f04be038b49ad01bcd1e2acb8ff5
#
_cell.length_a   1.000
_cell.length_b   1.000
_cell.length_c   1.000
_cell.angle_alpha   90.00
_cell.angle_beta   90.00
_cell.angle_gamma   90.00
#
_symmetry.space_group_name_H-M   'P 1'
#
loop_
_entity.id
_entity.type
_entity.pdbx_description
1 polymer ?
#
loop_
_entity_poly.entity_id
_entity_poly.type
_entity_poly.pdbx_seq_one_letter_code
_entity_poly.pdbx_strand_id
1 'polypeptide(L)'
;MTTLHHIALGTPDVGRSARFYCDVLGLAELKRHTRDDGSLRSVWLDLGNAVLMIEETEEKPRAVHGIGAGLFLIAIAVSAQERGELEQRLQAAGCAIESRTEWTSYARDWDGNRVALSAYGIADK
;
A
#
# COMPACT_ATOMS: atom_id res chain seq x y z
N MET A 1 -11.11 -12.84 -20.02
CA MET A 1 -11.20 -11.61 -19.20
C MET A 1 -9.81 -11.23 -18.72
N THR A 2 -9.49 -9.96 -18.83
CA THR A 2 -8.19 -9.45 -18.36
C THR A 2 -8.30 -9.02 -16.91
N THR A 3 -7.36 -9.46 -16.07
CA THR A 3 -7.30 -9.07 -14.66
C THR A 3 -5.91 -8.53 -14.33
N LEU A 4 -5.80 -7.76 -13.27
CA LEU A 4 -4.53 -7.29 -12.77
C LEU A 4 -3.80 -8.44 -12.08
N HIS A 5 -2.55 -8.72 -12.49
CA HIS A 5 -1.72 -9.75 -11.85
C HIS A 5 -0.96 -9.19 -10.63
N HIS A 6 -0.24 -8.10 -10.84
CA HIS A 6 0.50 -7.47 -9.74
C HIS A 6 0.78 -6.00 -10.04
N ILE A 7 1.09 -5.27 -8.97
CA ILE A 7 1.68 -3.93 -8.98
C ILE A 7 3.01 -4.03 -8.26
N ALA A 8 4.06 -3.41 -8.80
CA ALA A 8 5.37 -3.38 -8.17
C ALA A 8 5.71 -1.98 -7.67
N LEU A 9 6.19 -1.89 -6.43
CA LEU A 9 6.71 -0.68 -5.82
C LEU A 9 8.19 -0.84 -5.54
N GLY A 10 9.00 0.11 -5.98
CA GLY A 10 10.40 0.18 -5.60
C GLY A 10 10.56 0.91 -4.28
N THR A 11 11.47 0.44 -3.43
CA THR A 11 11.78 1.05 -2.14
C THR A 11 13.25 0.80 -1.78
N PRO A 12 13.92 1.77 -1.14
CA PRO A 12 15.26 1.51 -0.61
C PRO A 12 15.27 0.63 0.64
N ASP A 13 14.11 0.41 1.28
CA ASP A 13 13.99 -0.42 2.48
C ASP A 13 12.76 -1.31 2.37
N VAL A 14 12.96 -2.51 1.82
CA VAL A 14 11.89 -3.48 1.59
C VAL A 14 11.20 -3.89 2.89
N GLY A 15 11.96 -4.14 3.94
CA GLY A 15 11.40 -4.55 5.24
C GLY A 15 10.48 -3.49 5.84
N ARG A 16 10.91 -2.23 5.80
CA ARG A 16 10.10 -1.10 6.31
C ARG A 16 8.83 -0.91 5.49
N SER A 17 8.94 -0.94 4.18
CA SER A 17 7.78 -0.79 3.29
C SER A 17 6.79 -1.94 3.47
N ALA A 18 7.28 -3.19 3.55
CA ALA A 18 6.43 -4.35 3.80
C ALA A 18 5.71 -4.25 5.14
N ARG A 19 6.39 -3.76 6.20
CA ARG A 19 5.75 -3.56 7.51
C ARG A 19 4.61 -2.55 7.43
N PHE A 20 4.76 -1.49 6.65
CA PHE A 20 3.66 -0.55 6.47
C PHE A 20 2.41 -1.25 5.92
N TYR A 21 2.56 -1.97 4.82
CA TYR A 21 1.40 -2.61 4.18
C TYR A 21 0.85 -3.78 5.00
N CYS A 22 1.68 -4.51 5.72
CA CYS A 22 1.23 -5.63 6.56
C CYS A 22 0.67 -5.15 7.91
N ASP A 23 1.42 -4.31 8.63
CA ASP A 23 1.08 -3.97 10.02
C ASP A 23 0.10 -2.80 10.09
N VAL A 24 0.17 -1.85 9.17
CA VAL A 24 -0.74 -0.70 9.15
C VAL A 24 -1.99 -1.00 8.33
N LEU A 25 -1.83 -1.47 7.09
CA LEU A 25 -2.97 -1.72 6.21
C LEU A 25 -3.51 -3.16 6.28
N GLY A 26 -2.82 -4.07 6.96
CA GLY A 26 -3.34 -5.41 7.21
C GLY A 26 -3.23 -6.39 6.05
N LEU A 27 -2.35 -6.14 5.07
CA LEU A 27 -2.14 -7.07 3.97
C LEU A 27 -1.34 -8.30 4.45
N ALA A 28 -1.66 -9.46 3.90
CA ALA A 28 -0.96 -10.70 4.22
C ALA A 28 0.29 -10.86 3.34
N GLU A 29 1.38 -11.32 3.95
CA GLU A 29 2.59 -11.67 3.20
C GLU A 29 2.38 -13.01 2.50
N LEU A 30 2.65 -13.05 1.18
CA LEU A 30 2.56 -14.27 0.37
C LEU A 30 3.91 -14.94 0.20
N LYS A 31 4.96 -14.15 -0.06
CA LYS A 31 6.27 -14.69 -0.36
C LYS A 31 7.34 -13.65 -0.05
N ARG A 32 8.50 -14.15 0.33
CA ARG A 32 9.67 -13.34 0.66
C ARG A 32 10.87 -13.89 -0.10
N HIS A 33 11.62 -13.00 -0.75
CA HIS A 33 12.84 -13.38 -1.47
C HIS A 33 14.04 -12.77 -0.77
N THR A 34 14.97 -13.64 -0.37
CA THR A 34 16.22 -13.21 0.24
C THR A 34 17.38 -13.54 -0.68
N ARG A 35 18.47 -12.79 -0.55
CA ARG A 35 19.74 -13.10 -1.20
C ARG A 35 20.48 -14.18 -0.43
N ASP A 36 21.57 -14.69 -1.01
CA ASP A 36 22.41 -15.72 -0.37
C ASP A 36 23.00 -15.24 0.94
N ASP A 37 23.24 -13.93 1.10
CA ASP A 37 23.71 -13.33 2.35
C ASP A 37 22.63 -13.14 3.40
N GLY A 38 21.38 -13.53 3.10
CA GLY A 38 20.24 -13.39 3.99
C GLY A 38 19.53 -12.03 3.93
N SER A 39 20.06 -11.07 3.17
CA SER A 39 19.39 -9.77 3.02
C SER A 39 18.12 -9.90 2.20
N LEU A 40 17.14 -9.04 2.52
CA LEU A 40 15.81 -9.08 1.90
C LEU A 40 15.82 -8.31 0.57
N ARG A 41 15.42 -8.98 -0.51
CA ARG A 41 15.35 -8.38 -1.85
C ARG A 41 13.94 -7.95 -2.23
N SER A 42 12.94 -8.74 -1.89
CA SER A 42 11.55 -8.42 -2.20
C SER A 42 10.59 -9.13 -1.26
N VAL A 43 9.40 -8.56 -1.12
CA VAL A 43 8.27 -9.17 -0.39
C VAL A 43 7.02 -9.01 -1.26
N TRP A 44 6.26 -10.09 -1.38
CA TRP A 44 5.00 -10.10 -2.12
C TRP A 44 3.84 -10.17 -1.14
N LEU A 45 2.88 -9.27 -1.33
CA LEU A 45 1.73 -9.10 -0.44
C LEU A 45 0.42 -9.35 -1.19
N ASP A 46 -0.57 -9.85 -0.47
CA ASP A 46 -1.87 -10.20 -1.03
C ASP A 46 -2.77 -8.96 -1.14
N LEU A 47 -3.20 -8.64 -2.36
CA LEU A 47 -4.21 -7.62 -2.64
C LEU A 47 -5.58 -8.24 -2.97
N GLY A 48 -5.80 -9.52 -2.61
CA GLY A 48 -7.00 -10.25 -2.99
C GLY A 48 -6.83 -10.88 -4.37
N ASN A 49 -7.27 -10.23 -5.42
CA ASN A 49 -7.14 -10.74 -6.79
C ASN A 49 -5.83 -10.36 -7.49
N ALA A 50 -4.91 -9.71 -6.78
CA ALA A 50 -3.64 -9.26 -7.32
C ALA A 50 -2.56 -9.30 -6.24
N VAL A 51 -1.32 -9.09 -6.63
CA VAL A 51 -0.16 -9.08 -5.74
C VAL A 51 0.45 -7.70 -5.72
N LEU A 52 0.81 -7.21 -4.55
CA LEU A 52 1.68 -6.04 -4.39
C LEU A 52 3.09 -6.54 -4.17
N MET A 53 3.98 -6.27 -5.11
CA MET A 53 5.38 -6.67 -5.04
C MET A 53 6.21 -5.49 -4.55
N ILE A 54 6.84 -5.65 -3.38
CA ILE A 54 7.75 -4.65 -2.83
C ILE A 54 9.16 -5.05 -3.24
N GLU A 55 9.80 -4.23 -4.07
CA GLU A 55 11.09 -4.54 -4.69
C GLU A 55 12.16 -3.54 -4.27
N GLU A 56 13.37 -4.03 -4.01
CA GLU A 56 14.47 -3.16 -3.63
C GLU A 56 14.95 -2.29 -4.80
N THR A 57 15.24 -1.02 -4.49
CA THR A 57 15.98 -0.11 -5.37
C THR A 57 16.96 0.69 -4.53
N GLU A 58 18.02 1.21 -5.15
CA GLU A 58 18.94 2.14 -4.47
C GLU A 58 18.48 3.58 -4.57
N GLU A 59 17.45 3.85 -5.37
CA GLU A 59 16.93 5.20 -5.55
C GLU A 59 16.20 5.68 -4.29
N LYS A 60 16.29 6.98 -4.03
CA LYS A 60 15.51 7.62 -2.97
C LYS A 60 14.03 7.64 -3.33
N PRO A 61 13.13 7.54 -2.34
CA PRO A 61 11.70 7.67 -2.60
C PRO A 61 11.35 9.00 -3.25
N ARG A 62 10.36 8.98 -4.14
CA ARG A 62 9.82 10.16 -4.80
C ARG A 62 8.37 10.31 -4.40
N ALA A 63 8.08 11.34 -3.57
CA ALA A 63 6.71 11.59 -3.14
C ALA A 63 5.85 12.05 -4.32
N VAL A 64 4.64 11.52 -4.39
CA VAL A 64 3.64 11.93 -5.38
C VAL A 64 2.90 13.15 -4.83
N HIS A 65 2.94 14.28 -5.54
CA HIS A 65 2.33 15.53 -5.04
C HIS A 65 0.92 15.77 -5.55
N GLY A 66 0.63 15.44 -6.79
CA GLY A 66 -0.67 15.61 -7.40
C GLY A 66 -0.81 14.68 -8.59
N ILE A 67 -1.91 14.79 -9.32
CA ILE A 67 -2.10 13.98 -10.51
C ILE A 67 -1.11 14.45 -11.58
N GLY A 68 -0.24 13.53 -11.98
CA GLY A 68 0.75 13.77 -13.02
C GLY A 68 0.80 12.59 -13.97
N ALA A 69 1.82 12.55 -14.81
CA ALA A 69 2.03 11.39 -15.68
C ALA A 69 2.46 10.19 -14.86
N GLY A 70 1.90 9.01 -15.14
CA GLY A 70 2.21 7.77 -14.47
C GLY A 70 1.27 7.43 -13.31
N LEU A 71 1.66 6.47 -12.50
CA LEU A 71 0.84 6.01 -11.38
C LEU A 71 0.67 7.12 -10.33
N PHE A 72 -0.57 7.32 -9.90
CA PHE A 72 -0.92 8.36 -8.92
C PHE A 72 -1.10 7.78 -7.52
N LEU A 73 -1.81 6.66 -7.39
CA LEU A 73 -2.08 6.03 -6.10
C LEU A 73 -2.42 4.55 -6.27
N ILE A 74 -2.42 3.85 -5.15
CA ILE A 74 -2.99 2.51 -5.03
C ILE A 74 -4.21 2.64 -4.12
N ALA A 75 -5.39 2.25 -4.62
CA ALA A 75 -6.63 2.26 -3.84
C ALA A 75 -6.97 0.84 -3.42
N ILE A 76 -7.25 0.66 -2.13
CA ILE A 76 -7.64 -0.60 -1.53
C ILE A 76 -9.12 -0.56 -1.22
N ALA A 77 -9.86 -1.58 -1.65
CA ALA A 77 -11.28 -1.70 -1.37
C ALA A 77 -11.49 -2.11 0.09
N VAL A 78 -12.33 -1.37 0.79
CA VAL A 78 -12.65 -1.60 2.21
C VAL A 78 -14.13 -1.40 2.44
N SER A 79 -14.68 -2.02 3.50
CA SER A 79 -16.01 -1.65 3.99
C SER A 79 -15.94 -0.29 4.72
N ALA A 80 -17.08 0.32 4.99
CA ALA A 80 -17.12 1.57 5.76
C ALA A 80 -16.48 1.37 7.15
N GLN A 81 -16.74 0.24 7.78
CA GLN A 81 -16.16 -0.07 9.09
C GLN A 81 -14.65 -0.25 9.00
N GLU A 82 -14.17 -1.03 8.04
CA GLU A 82 -12.74 -1.23 7.82
C GLU A 82 -12.02 0.09 7.52
N ARG A 83 -12.67 0.97 6.75
CA ARG A 83 -12.14 2.30 6.44
C ARG A 83 -11.81 3.07 7.73
N GLY A 84 -12.76 3.10 8.67
CA GLY A 84 -12.55 3.79 9.95
C GLY A 84 -11.44 3.19 10.78
N GLU A 85 -11.37 1.86 10.85
CA GLU A 85 -10.33 1.15 11.59
C GLU A 85 -8.93 1.40 10.99
N LEU A 86 -8.82 1.34 9.67
CA LEU A 86 -7.55 1.56 8.99
C LEU A 86 -7.11 3.02 9.04
N GLU A 87 -8.04 3.99 9.04
CA GLU A 87 -7.69 5.39 9.28
C GLU A 87 -7.03 5.58 10.65
N GLN A 88 -7.57 4.93 11.69
CA GLN A 88 -6.98 4.99 13.02
C GLN A 88 -5.59 4.38 13.06
N ARG A 89 -5.40 3.26 12.37
CA ARG A 89 -4.09 2.59 12.30
C ARG A 89 -3.07 3.45 11.54
N LEU A 90 -3.49 4.11 10.46
CA LEU A 90 -2.64 5.05 9.72
C LEU A 90 -2.19 6.20 10.62
N GLN A 91 -3.12 6.81 11.33
CA GLN A 91 -2.82 7.93 12.24
C GLN A 91 -1.89 7.48 13.37
N ALA A 92 -2.12 6.31 13.95
CA ALA A 92 -1.25 5.75 14.99
C ALA A 92 0.17 5.45 14.46
N ALA A 93 0.30 5.18 13.17
CA ALA A 93 1.59 4.93 12.51
C ALA A 93 2.27 6.23 12.01
N GLY A 94 1.72 7.40 12.35
CA GLY A 94 2.27 8.69 11.93
C GLY A 94 1.86 9.14 10.53
N CYS A 95 0.87 8.49 9.93
CA CYS A 95 0.40 8.80 8.59
C CYS A 95 -0.89 9.62 8.65
N ALA A 96 -0.82 10.88 8.24
CA ALA A 96 -1.98 11.76 8.22
C ALA A 96 -3.00 11.31 7.17
N ILE A 97 -4.29 11.47 7.49
CA ILE A 97 -5.34 11.38 6.48
C ILE A 97 -5.38 12.74 5.78
N GLU A 98 -4.83 12.79 4.57
CA GLU A 98 -4.64 14.06 3.85
C GLU A 98 -5.94 14.64 3.32
N SER A 99 -6.86 13.79 2.89
CA SER A 99 -8.17 14.23 2.41
C SER A 99 -9.16 13.06 2.44
N ARG A 100 -10.43 13.40 2.41
CA ARG A 100 -11.53 12.44 2.35
C ARG A 100 -12.58 12.90 1.35
N THR A 101 -13.20 11.94 0.68
CA THR A 101 -14.47 12.12 0.00
C THR A 101 -15.52 11.30 0.76
N GLU A 102 -16.75 11.27 0.26
CA GLU A 102 -17.80 10.42 0.83
C GLU A 102 -17.35 8.97 0.96
N TRP A 103 -16.62 8.44 -0.03
CA TRP A 103 -16.27 7.02 -0.13
C TRP A 103 -14.81 6.71 0.14
N THR A 104 -13.91 7.67 0.02
CA THR A 104 -12.48 7.39 -0.07
C THR A 104 -11.66 8.27 0.86
N SER A 105 -10.70 7.65 1.54
CA SER A 105 -9.70 8.32 2.37
C SER A 105 -8.34 8.22 1.69
N TYR A 106 -7.56 9.30 1.74
CA TYR A 106 -6.25 9.40 1.10
C TYR A 106 -5.15 9.63 2.13
N ALA A 107 -4.09 8.86 2.01
CA ALA A 107 -2.93 8.94 2.89
C ALA A 107 -1.67 8.61 2.09
N ARG A 108 -0.53 8.46 2.78
CA ARG A 108 0.73 8.08 2.17
C ARG A 108 1.37 6.94 2.94
N ASP A 109 2.06 6.07 2.22
CA ASP A 109 2.94 5.12 2.89
C ASP A 109 4.20 5.86 3.41
N TRP A 110 5.10 5.14 4.07
CA TRP A 110 6.28 5.78 4.67
C TRP A 110 7.32 6.26 3.65
N ASP A 111 7.19 5.86 2.40
CA ASP A 111 8.04 6.35 1.30
C ASP A 111 7.41 7.54 0.55
N GLY A 112 6.18 7.90 0.90
CA GLY A 112 5.47 9.00 0.25
C GLY A 112 4.60 8.57 -0.93
N ASN A 113 4.44 7.27 -1.19
CA ASN A 113 3.49 6.79 -2.19
C ASN A 113 2.07 7.03 -1.70
N ARG A 114 1.19 7.49 -2.59
CA ARG A 114 -0.21 7.69 -2.21
C ARG A 114 -0.94 6.37 -2.13
N VAL A 115 -1.70 6.21 -1.05
CA VAL A 115 -2.60 5.08 -0.85
C VAL A 115 -3.99 5.61 -0.55
N ALA A 116 -5.00 4.88 -0.96
CA ALA A 116 -6.39 5.24 -0.71
C ALA A 116 -7.15 4.04 -0.16
N LEU A 117 -8.11 4.34 0.71
CA LEU A 117 -9.05 3.36 1.24
C LEU A 117 -10.40 3.74 0.68
N SER A 118 -10.98 2.90 -0.18
CA SER A 118 -12.24 3.23 -0.84
C SER A 118 -13.32 2.23 -0.52
N ALA A 119 -14.43 2.75 -0.01
CA ALA A 119 -15.64 1.97 0.25
C ALA A 119 -16.66 2.09 -0.89
N TYR A 120 -16.30 2.72 -2.01
CA TYR A 120 -17.21 2.88 -3.13
C TYR A 120 -17.62 1.53 -3.71
N GLY A 121 -18.92 1.27 -3.72
CA GLY A 121 -19.46 0.02 -4.25
C GLY A 121 -19.18 -1.21 -3.39
N ILE A 122 -18.64 -1.06 -2.18
CA ILE A 122 -18.34 -2.17 -1.28
C ILE A 122 -19.46 -2.29 -0.24
N ALA A 123 -20.02 -3.48 -0.13
CA ALA A 123 -21.04 -3.76 0.89
C ALA A 123 -20.41 -3.83 2.28
N ASP A 124 -21.12 -3.29 3.28
CA ASP A 124 -20.75 -3.50 4.68
C ASP A 124 -20.97 -4.97 5.07
N LYS A 125 -20.07 -5.48 5.89
CA LYS A 125 -20.15 -6.85 6.40
C LYS A 125 -20.89 -6.89 7.72
#